data_58c3228cc2c69e2440f67acec6b6fabb
#
_entry.id   58c3228cc2c69e2440f67acec6b6fabb
#
_cell.length_a   1.000
_cell.length_b   1.000
_cell.length_c   1.000
_cell.angle_alpha   90.00
_cell.angle_beta   90.00
_cell.angle_gamma   90.00
#
_symmetry.space_group_name_H-M   'P 1'
#
loop_
_entity.id
_entity.type
_entity.pdbx_description
1 polymer ?
#
loop_
_entity_poly.entity_id
_entity_poly.type
_entity_poly.pdbx_seq_one_letter_code
_entity_poly.pdbx_strand_id
1 'polypeptide(L)'
;MDTVKHVETTTWAAFKNSLTKVNPDFKMIGEYSGAGYANNAGELGTGTMDALLDFDFNDFAQKFVTGNISSVENSLQKRNSAINNTATMGSFLSSHDEDTLQYKLVSESKISEEEAYNLMKVAATLQITAKGQPVIYYGEEIGQGGANNWPLQTNRRDFDWTELEKQKADSSSIYNHYKTMIAIRNAYTDVFARGNRSTVAASDAEGYEVISRSYGTDTLYVGMNVKETAKEVVIPVIAKAGTILTNLYDGKNYTVSADQKVSVTIPAAKEGGTIVLTEQKNTVDSKPENNNSNDNGSDSAGTSSTPETVNWNEVSSSVQDKVTEIAQNPAIATVNMNVVCTGEVQVPQKVLNTIKGTNVTVAFHSGNGVAMSISGQDLKNKDLSKIQNIDLTVDQTSNNIPASVVAAKTSALTRQLAIKDTGSFGVNVNIHVNVGKENAGKTANLYRYNAEKGRLEYCGSFTVTSNGQSMFALKRGGNYLVTVTERRPSENVWFAEGNYIVKAGDTLSKIAQRNHMTLTELLRRNAQITNRNLIKVGQRLNLN
;
A
#
# COMPACT_ATOMS: atom_id res chain seq x y z
N MET A 1 25.80 1.45 -2.81
CA MET A 1 27.02 0.61 -2.73
C MET A 1 27.45 0.30 -4.15
N ASP A 2 28.64 0.69 -4.50
CA ASP A 2 29.23 0.53 -5.82
C ASP A 2 29.80 -0.89 -5.99
N THR A 3 29.84 -1.40 -7.23
CA THR A 3 30.48 -2.65 -7.64
C THR A 3 30.12 -3.89 -6.80
N VAL A 4 28.86 -4.03 -6.38
CA VAL A 4 28.41 -5.07 -5.42
C VAL A 4 28.81 -6.48 -5.84
N LYS A 5 28.71 -6.83 -7.14
CA LYS A 5 29.03 -8.16 -7.65
C LYS A 5 30.51 -8.55 -7.59
N HIS A 6 31.40 -7.59 -7.34
CA HIS A 6 32.85 -7.80 -7.29
C HIS A 6 33.40 -7.85 -5.86
N VAL A 7 32.54 -7.76 -4.85
CA VAL A 7 32.88 -7.80 -3.44
C VAL A 7 32.15 -8.96 -2.77
N GLU A 8 32.87 -9.71 -1.96
CA GLU A 8 32.31 -10.88 -1.26
C GLU A 8 31.09 -10.50 -0.39
N THR A 9 30.03 -11.28 -0.47
CA THR A 9 28.79 -11.09 0.30
C THR A 9 29.03 -11.00 1.81
N THR A 10 30.04 -11.73 2.34
CA THR A 10 30.46 -11.66 3.74
C THR A 10 30.98 -10.28 4.15
N THR A 11 31.65 -9.57 3.25
CA THR A 11 32.11 -8.18 3.46
C THR A 11 30.90 -7.24 3.57
N TRP A 12 29.94 -7.36 2.65
CA TRP A 12 28.69 -6.58 2.71
C TRP A 12 27.91 -6.86 3.98
N ALA A 13 27.82 -8.13 4.40
CA ALA A 13 27.15 -8.51 5.65
C ALA A 13 27.82 -7.86 6.88
N ALA A 14 29.13 -7.91 6.96
CA ALA A 14 29.89 -7.28 8.04
C ALA A 14 29.71 -5.76 8.06
N PHE A 15 29.73 -5.12 6.88
CA PHE A 15 29.54 -3.69 6.71
C PHE A 15 28.14 -3.27 7.15
N LYS A 16 27.09 -3.93 6.64
CA LYS A 16 25.70 -3.68 7.04
C LYS A 16 25.48 -3.86 8.54
N ASN A 17 26.00 -4.95 9.10
CA ASN A 17 25.90 -5.23 10.54
C ASN A 17 26.58 -4.16 11.40
N SER A 18 27.65 -3.56 10.93
CA SER A 18 28.32 -2.47 11.64
C SER A 18 27.52 -1.18 11.59
N LEU A 19 26.95 -0.85 10.45
CA LEU A 19 26.12 0.36 10.27
C LEU A 19 24.78 0.27 10.98
N THR A 20 24.13 -0.89 10.97
CA THR A 20 22.84 -1.08 11.65
C THR A 20 22.95 -1.09 13.18
N LYS A 21 24.14 -1.30 13.73
CA LYS A 21 24.40 -1.07 15.17
C LYS A 21 24.34 0.41 15.54
N VAL A 22 24.70 1.29 14.61
CA VAL A 22 24.67 2.76 14.80
C VAL A 22 23.27 3.31 14.43
N ASN A 23 22.74 2.87 13.30
CA ASN A 23 21.40 3.23 12.83
C ASN A 23 20.64 1.96 12.42
N PRO A 24 19.71 1.45 13.25
CA PRO A 24 18.94 0.23 12.93
C PRO A 24 18.13 0.31 11.64
N ASP A 25 17.77 1.52 11.21
CA ASP A 25 16.99 1.77 9.98
C ASP A 25 17.87 2.00 8.75
N PHE A 26 19.20 1.80 8.87
CA PHE A 26 20.12 1.98 7.76
C PHE A 26 19.80 1.03 6.60
N LYS A 27 19.66 1.58 5.38
CA LYS A 27 19.37 0.85 4.15
C LYS A 27 20.52 0.94 3.17
N MET A 28 20.75 -0.17 2.45
CA MET A 28 21.79 -0.27 1.43
C MET A 28 21.14 -0.51 0.07
N ILE A 29 21.43 0.38 -0.89
CA ILE A 29 21.13 0.18 -2.30
C ILE A 29 22.44 -0.21 -2.98
N GLY A 30 22.44 -1.35 -3.67
CA GLY A 30 23.60 -1.91 -4.36
C GLY A 30 23.57 -1.64 -5.85
N GLU A 31 24.71 -1.24 -6.39
CA GLU A 31 24.95 -1.29 -7.83
C GLU A 31 25.54 -2.67 -8.15
N TYR A 32 24.67 -3.52 -8.72
CA TYR A 32 25.05 -4.80 -9.30
C TYR A 32 24.88 -4.69 -10.80
N SER A 33 25.93 -4.34 -11.52
CA SER A 33 25.89 -4.03 -12.95
C SER A 33 25.18 -5.12 -13.76
N GLY A 34 24.14 -4.72 -14.50
CA GLY A 34 23.26 -5.61 -15.27
C GLY A 34 22.20 -6.33 -14.45
N ALA A 35 21.99 -5.97 -13.18
CA ALA A 35 20.95 -6.61 -12.37
C ALA A 35 19.54 -6.17 -12.82
N GLY A 36 18.62 -7.14 -12.78
CA GLY A 36 17.20 -6.95 -12.92
C GLY A 36 16.45 -7.86 -11.96
N TYR A 37 15.12 -7.81 -11.99
CA TYR A 37 14.29 -8.61 -11.11
C TYR A 37 14.52 -10.12 -11.26
N ALA A 38 14.88 -10.59 -12.44
CA ALA A 38 15.13 -12.00 -12.76
C ALA A 38 16.63 -12.36 -12.77
N ASN A 39 17.52 -11.37 -12.81
CA ASN A 39 18.95 -11.56 -12.94
C ASN A 39 19.71 -10.71 -11.90
N ASN A 40 19.82 -11.21 -10.69
CA ASN A 40 20.51 -10.51 -9.58
C ASN A 40 21.40 -11.46 -8.77
N ALA A 41 21.70 -12.63 -9.31
CA ALA A 41 22.51 -13.69 -8.69
C ALA A 41 22.11 -14.04 -7.25
N GLY A 42 20.85 -13.79 -6.88
CA GLY A 42 20.31 -14.03 -5.54
C GLY A 42 20.68 -12.96 -4.50
N GLU A 43 21.36 -11.88 -4.88
CA GLU A 43 21.78 -10.82 -3.95
C GLU A 43 20.63 -10.17 -3.18
N LEU A 44 19.45 -10.01 -3.82
CA LEU A 44 18.25 -9.54 -3.13
C LEU A 44 17.75 -10.51 -2.05
N GLY A 45 18.11 -11.79 -2.12
CA GLY A 45 17.75 -12.82 -1.15
C GLY A 45 18.72 -12.96 0.01
N THR A 46 19.95 -12.42 -0.10
CA THR A 46 20.99 -12.55 0.93
C THR A 46 20.72 -11.71 2.17
N GLY A 47 19.89 -10.67 2.07
CA GLY A 47 19.64 -9.71 3.14
C GLY A 47 20.79 -8.70 3.36
N THR A 48 21.84 -8.73 2.55
CA THR A 48 22.96 -7.78 2.62
C THR A 48 22.59 -6.45 1.98
N MET A 49 21.92 -6.48 0.82
CA MET A 49 21.35 -5.30 0.16
C MET A 49 19.85 -5.24 0.41
N ASP A 50 19.34 -4.05 0.68
CA ASP A 50 17.89 -3.79 0.81
C ASP A 50 17.26 -3.54 -0.56
N ALA A 51 18.05 -3.04 -1.52
CA ALA A 51 17.65 -2.83 -2.91
C ALA A 51 18.86 -2.97 -3.83
N LEU A 52 18.61 -3.28 -5.10
CA LEU A 52 19.56 -3.15 -6.20
C LEU A 52 19.07 -2.13 -7.23
N LEU A 53 19.98 -1.49 -7.94
CA LEU A 53 19.64 -0.72 -9.15
C LEU A 53 19.11 -1.67 -10.22
N ASP A 54 18.06 -1.24 -10.93
CA ASP A 54 17.32 -2.06 -11.90
C ASP A 54 17.71 -1.68 -13.33
N PHE A 55 18.74 -2.35 -13.85
CA PHE A 55 19.23 -2.11 -15.21
C PHE A 55 18.25 -2.55 -16.29
N ASP A 56 17.39 -3.57 -16.01
CA ASP A 56 16.32 -3.97 -16.94
C ASP A 56 15.29 -2.85 -17.14
N PHE A 57 15.08 -1.98 -16.13
CA PHE A 57 14.05 -0.96 -16.20
C PHE A 57 14.36 0.14 -17.22
N ASN A 58 15.64 0.48 -17.38
CA ASN A 58 16.08 1.44 -18.42
C ASN A 58 15.66 0.94 -19.80
N ASP A 59 15.92 -0.33 -20.11
CA ASP A 59 15.52 -0.96 -21.37
C ASP A 59 14.00 -1.09 -21.52
N PHE A 60 13.28 -1.41 -20.43
CA PHE A 60 11.82 -1.47 -20.45
C PHE A 60 11.22 -0.11 -20.79
N ALA A 61 11.72 0.96 -20.23
CA ALA A 61 11.23 2.31 -20.51
C ALA A 61 11.42 2.69 -21.97
N GLN A 62 12.60 2.47 -22.54
CA GLN A 62 12.86 2.74 -23.97
C GLN A 62 11.91 1.93 -24.87
N LYS A 63 11.78 0.61 -24.63
CA LYS A 63 10.89 -0.26 -25.40
C LYS A 63 9.42 0.13 -25.27
N PHE A 64 8.99 0.51 -24.08
CA PHE A 64 7.61 0.93 -23.83
C PHE A 64 7.26 2.17 -24.66
N VAL A 65 8.06 3.23 -24.55
CA VAL A 65 7.75 4.50 -25.23
C VAL A 65 7.95 4.41 -26.73
N THR A 66 8.68 3.40 -27.24
CA THR A 66 8.79 3.12 -28.68
C THR A 66 7.74 2.13 -29.19
N GLY A 67 6.73 1.77 -28.40
CA GLY A 67 5.53 1.05 -28.82
C GLY A 67 5.48 -0.45 -28.48
N ASN A 68 6.49 -1.01 -27.79
CA ASN A 68 6.46 -2.42 -27.36
C ASN A 68 5.74 -2.57 -26.00
N ILE A 69 4.53 -2.06 -25.89
CA ILE A 69 3.81 -1.88 -24.62
C ILE A 69 3.48 -3.21 -23.95
N SER A 70 2.79 -4.11 -24.68
CA SER A 70 2.34 -5.41 -24.12
C SER A 70 3.48 -6.30 -23.65
N SER A 71 4.59 -6.32 -24.39
CA SER A 71 5.79 -7.10 -24.02
C SER A 71 6.44 -6.57 -22.75
N VAL A 72 6.54 -5.24 -22.63
CA VAL A 72 7.10 -4.58 -21.45
C VAL A 72 6.17 -4.77 -20.26
N GLU A 73 4.85 -4.62 -20.44
CA GLU A 73 3.88 -4.82 -19.35
C GLU A 73 3.98 -6.22 -18.75
N ASN A 74 4.10 -7.27 -19.57
CA ASN A 74 4.33 -8.62 -19.08
C ASN A 74 5.59 -8.73 -18.20
N SER A 75 6.65 -8.03 -18.56
CA SER A 75 7.89 -7.97 -17.77
C SER A 75 7.70 -7.18 -16.47
N LEU A 76 6.98 -6.06 -16.53
CA LEU A 76 6.67 -5.22 -15.36
C LEU A 76 5.75 -5.92 -14.35
N GLN A 77 4.81 -6.76 -14.79
CA GLN A 77 4.00 -7.58 -13.90
C GLN A 77 4.84 -8.63 -13.17
N LYS A 78 5.75 -9.32 -13.88
CA LYS A 78 6.71 -10.26 -13.27
C LYS A 78 7.59 -9.53 -12.25
N ARG A 79 8.15 -8.38 -12.63
CA ARG A 79 8.95 -7.52 -11.77
C ARG A 79 8.16 -7.09 -10.53
N ASN A 80 6.91 -6.66 -10.71
CA ASN A 80 6.04 -6.22 -9.61
C ASN A 80 5.85 -7.31 -8.54
N SER A 81 5.86 -8.58 -8.94
CA SER A 81 5.73 -9.73 -8.04
C SER A 81 7.02 -10.14 -7.37
N ALA A 82 8.13 -10.00 -8.07
CA ALA A 82 9.45 -10.31 -7.53
C ALA A 82 9.88 -9.31 -6.44
N ILE A 83 9.41 -8.06 -6.52
CA ILE A 83 9.73 -7.01 -5.55
C ILE A 83 8.82 -7.10 -4.33
N ASN A 84 9.40 -7.06 -3.14
CA ASN A 84 8.71 -7.05 -1.85
C ASN A 84 9.39 -6.06 -0.86
N ASN A 85 9.00 -6.08 0.42
CA ASN A 85 9.55 -5.16 1.42
C ASN A 85 11.01 -5.43 1.82
N THR A 86 11.52 -6.63 1.53
CA THR A 86 12.89 -7.07 1.90
C THR A 86 13.79 -7.25 0.68
N ALA A 87 13.21 -7.24 -0.52
CA ALA A 87 13.90 -7.38 -1.79
C ALA A 87 13.26 -6.39 -2.77
N THR A 88 13.79 -5.17 -2.84
CA THR A 88 13.27 -4.11 -3.69
C THR A 88 14.29 -3.67 -4.72
N MET A 89 13.85 -2.89 -5.72
CA MET A 89 14.71 -2.43 -6.80
C MET A 89 14.53 -0.93 -7.05
N GLY A 90 15.64 -0.28 -7.39
CA GLY A 90 15.71 1.12 -7.79
C GLY A 90 15.56 1.24 -9.31
N SER A 91 14.36 1.58 -9.79
CA SER A 91 14.13 1.83 -11.23
C SER A 91 14.75 3.15 -11.66
N PHE A 92 15.58 3.12 -12.69
CA PHE A 92 16.18 4.32 -13.29
C PHE A 92 15.99 4.34 -14.81
N LEU A 93 15.98 5.53 -15.40
CA LEU A 93 15.92 5.73 -16.86
C LEU A 93 17.27 6.10 -17.43
N SER A 94 18.12 6.73 -16.63
CA SER A 94 19.45 7.22 -16.99
C SER A 94 20.40 7.03 -15.82
N SER A 95 21.69 6.93 -16.08
CA SER A 95 22.72 6.92 -15.04
C SER A 95 24.02 7.52 -15.54
N HIS A 96 25.01 7.66 -14.66
CA HIS A 96 26.34 8.12 -15.04
C HIS A 96 27.14 7.09 -15.84
N ASP A 97 26.75 5.80 -15.79
CA ASP A 97 27.42 4.69 -16.49
C ASP A 97 26.60 4.15 -17.67
N GLU A 98 25.43 4.73 -17.92
CA GLU A 98 24.55 4.39 -19.04
C GLU A 98 24.27 5.61 -19.91
N ASP A 99 23.98 5.39 -21.17
CA ASP A 99 23.40 6.43 -22.02
C ASP A 99 22.08 6.93 -21.44
N THR A 100 21.85 8.24 -21.46
CA THR A 100 20.58 8.79 -21.01
C THR A 100 19.45 8.32 -21.90
N LEU A 101 18.23 8.20 -21.34
CA LEU A 101 17.04 7.82 -22.13
C LEU A 101 16.83 8.77 -23.32
N GLN A 102 17.01 10.07 -23.12
CA GLN A 102 16.91 11.05 -24.21
C GLN A 102 17.87 10.70 -25.36
N TYR A 103 19.14 10.42 -25.04
CA TYR A 103 20.12 10.05 -26.05
C TYR A 103 19.76 8.73 -26.76
N LYS A 104 19.33 7.69 -26.02
CA LYS A 104 18.87 6.42 -26.60
C LYS A 104 17.71 6.62 -27.57
N LEU A 105 16.71 7.45 -27.20
CA LEU A 105 15.58 7.74 -28.07
C LEU A 105 16.00 8.44 -29.38
N VAL A 106 16.84 9.45 -29.30
CA VAL A 106 17.31 10.20 -30.48
C VAL A 106 18.30 9.38 -31.31
N SER A 107 19.31 8.80 -30.68
CA SER A 107 20.45 8.20 -31.40
C SER A 107 20.19 6.76 -31.83
N GLU A 108 19.51 5.94 -31.02
CA GLU A 108 19.24 4.53 -31.32
C GLU A 108 17.87 4.36 -31.98
N SER A 109 16.82 4.95 -31.39
CA SER A 109 15.44 4.81 -31.89
C SER A 109 15.12 5.74 -33.05
N LYS A 110 16.04 6.69 -33.40
CA LYS A 110 15.89 7.66 -34.49
C LYS A 110 14.66 8.55 -34.36
N ILE A 111 14.27 8.87 -33.14
CA ILE A 111 13.17 9.76 -32.80
C ILE A 111 13.70 11.20 -32.80
N SER A 112 12.89 12.18 -33.19
CA SER A 112 13.28 13.60 -33.14
C SER A 112 13.50 14.03 -31.67
N GLU A 113 14.31 15.07 -31.45
CA GLU A 113 14.53 15.59 -30.08
C GLU A 113 13.22 16.01 -29.41
N GLU A 114 12.34 16.70 -30.14
CA GLU A 114 11.03 17.14 -29.63
C GLU A 114 10.15 15.97 -29.22
N GLU A 115 10.04 14.93 -30.04
CA GLU A 115 9.28 13.73 -29.71
C GLU A 115 9.94 12.97 -28.55
N ALA A 116 11.26 12.89 -28.50
CA ALA A 116 11.98 12.27 -27.36
C ALA A 116 11.66 12.96 -26.04
N TYR A 117 11.62 14.30 -26.00
CA TYR A 117 11.17 15.07 -24.83
C TYR A 117 9.74 14.71 -24.39
N ASN A 118 8.83 14.54 -25.36
CA ASN A 118 7.45 14.16 -25.07
C ASN A 118 7.37 12.74 -24.50
N LEU A 119 8.10 11.79 -25.08
CA LEU A 119 8.16 10.40 -24.64
C LEU A 119 8.85 10.23 -23.28
N MET A 120 9.79 11.10 -22.93
CA MET A 120 10.40 11.10 -21.60
C MET A 120 9.38 11.38 -20.49
N LYS A 121 8.36 12.21 -20.73
CA LYS A 121 7.27 12.41 -19.77
C LYS A 121 6.52 11.10 -19.51
N VAL A 122 6.21 10.36 -20.57
CA VAL A 122 5.53 9.04 -20.45
C VAL A 122 6.42 8.02 -19.74
N ALA A 123 7.73 8.00 -20.06
CA ALA A 123 8.70 7.14 -19.37
C ALA A 123 8.82 7.48 -17.88
N ALA A 124 8.81 8.77 -17.52
CA ALA A 124 8.77 9.22 -16.13
C ALA A 124 7.51 8.75 -15.41
N THR A 125 6.35 8.79 -16.07
CA THR A 125 5.11 8.20 -15.51
C THR A 125 5.27 6.72 -15.26
N LEU A 126 5.83 5.96 -16.20
CA LEU A 126 6.09 4.53 -16.04
C LEU A 126 7.01 4.25 -14.86
N GLN A 127 8.13 5.00 -14.73
CA GLN A 127 9.10 4.88 -13.65
C GLN A 127 8.50 5.22 -12.29
N ILE A 128 7.89 6.40 -12.17
CA ILE A 128 7.38 6.94 -10.90
C ILE A 128 6.21 6.11 -10.38
N THR A 129 5.43 5.49 -11.27
CA THR A 129 4.32 4.61 -10.88
C THR A 129 4.69 3.14 -10.73
N ALA A 130 5.92 2.75 -11.06
CA ALA A 130 6.42 1.40 -10.86
C ALA A 130 6.62 1.05 -9.38
N LYS A 131 6.53 -0.26 -9.07
CA LYS A 131 6.84 -0.78 -7.72
C LYS A 131 8.34 -0.69 -7.44
N GLY A 132 8.70 -0.42 -6.19
CA GLY A 132 10.07 -0.21 -5.77
C GLY A 132 10.37 1.27 -5.59
N GLN A 133 11.60 1.68 -5.89
CA GLN A 133 12.12 3.02 -5.67
C GLN A 133 12.48 3.67 -7.01
N PRO A 134 11.88 4.78 -7.43
CA PRO A 134 12.37 5.54 -8.57
C PRO A 134 13.71 6.20 -8.20
N VAL A 135 14.71 6.03 -9.05
CA VAL A 135 16.02 6.66 -8.96
C VAL A 135 16.16 7.58 -10.17
N ILE A 136 16.05 8.88 -9.93
CA ILE A 136 16.10 9.90 -10.97
C ILE A 136 17.54 10.39 -11.08
N TYR A 137 18.12 10.24 -12.26
CA TYR A 137 19.46 10.76 -12.53
C TYR A 137 19.39 12.28 -12.74
N TYR A 138 20.35 13.03 -12.20
CA TYR A 138 20.33 14.49 -12.29
C TYR A 138 20.29 14.98 -13.72
N GLY A 139 19.47 15.97 -14.01
CA GLY A 139 19.25 16.51 -15.34
C GLY A 139 18.18 15.76 -16.15
N GLU A 140 17.82 14.53 -15.79
CA GLU A 140 16.73 13.79 -16.42
C GLU A 140 15.39 14.52 -16.29
N GLU A 141 15.16 15.13 -15.12
CA GLU A 141 13.95 15.92 -14.81
C GLU A 141 13.80 17.21 -15.63
N ILE A 142 14.83 17.62 -16.37
CA ILE A 142 14.77 18.73 -17.33
C ILE A 142 15.05 18.26 -18.76
N GLY A 143 15.08 16.95 -19.01
CA GLY A 143 15.32 16.35 -20.31
C GLY A 143 16.77 16.42 -20.80
N GLN A 144 17.74 16.60 -19.91
CA GLN A 144 19.15 16.69 -20.24
C GLN A 144 19.66 15.32 -20.74
N GLY A 145 20.09 15.26 -22.00
CA GLY A 145 20.58 14.07 -22.65
C GLY A 145 22.10 13.97 -22.68
N GLY A 146 22.63 12.79 -22.99
CA GLY A 146 24.07 12.57 -23.19
C GLY A 146 24.42 11.09 -23.29
N ALA A 147 25.58 10.81 -23.88
CA ALA A 147 26.12 9.46 -24.08
C ALA A 147 27.20 9.13 -23.06
N ASN A 148 27.27 7.85 -22.69
CA ASN A 148 28.37 7.29 -21.93
C ASN A 148 29.53 6.90 -22.86
N ASN A 149 30.07 7.87 -23.56
CA ASN A 149 31.11 7.69 -24.57
C ASN A 149 32.49 8.17 -24.08
N TRP A 150 33.26 7.25 -23.51
CA TRP A 150 34.63 7.55 -23.09
C TRP A 150 35.49 8.08 -24.28
N PRO A 151 36.29 9.17 -24.10
CA PRO A 151 36.55 9.89 -22.83
C PRO A 151 35.64 11.10 -22.58
N LEU A 152 34.66 11.38 -23.43
CA LEU A 152 33.87 12.59 -23.35
C LEU A 152 32.73 12.51 -22.32
N GLN A 153 32.10 11.35 -22.19
CA GLN A 153 31.02 11.06 -21.23
C GLN A 153 30.02 12.22 -21.08
N THR A 154 29.36 12.57 -22.18
CA THR A 154 28.43 13.71 -22.22
C THR A 154 27.18 13.53 -21.34
N ASN A 155 26.93 12.31 -20.86
CA ASN A 155 25.94 12.00 -19.82
C ASN A 155 26.30 12.53 -18.43
N ARG A 156 27.56 13.02 -18.20
CA ARG A 156 28.05 13.56 -16.92
C ARG A 156 28.30 15.06 -16.96
N ARG A 157 27.68 15.78 -17.89
CA ARG A 157 27.83 17.24 -17.98
C ARG A 157 27.16 17.96 -16.80
N ASP A 158 27.56 19.21 -16.59
CA ASP A 158 26.98 20.08 -15.57
C ASP A 158 25.47 20.22 -15.75
N PHE A 159 24.75 20.39 -14.64
CA PHE A 159 23.31 20.60 -14.66
C PHE A 159 22.96 21.95 -15.26
N ASP A 160 22.01 21.99 -16.19
CA ASP A 160 21.58 23.21 -16.87
C ASP A 160 20.56 24.00 -16.03
N TRP A 161 21.06 24.86 -15.16
CA TRP A 161 20.26 25.73 -14.33
C TRP A 161 19.43 26.75 -15.12
N THR A 162 19.89 27.14 -16.30
CA THR A 162 19.16 28.08 -17.16
C THR A 162 17.93 27.40 -17.76
N GLU A 163 18.08 26.16 -18.22
CA GLU A 163 16.96 25.36 -18.71
C GLU A 163 15.95 25.07 -17.61
N LEU A 164 16.41 24.76 -16.40
CA LEU A 164 15.52 24.58 -15.24
C LEU A 164 14.61 25.79 -15.02
N GLU A 165 15.17 27.01 -15.03
CA GLU A 165 14.37 28.21 -14.79
C GLU A 165 13.33 28.47 -15.90
N LYS A 166 13.64 28.13 -17.14
CA LYS A 166 12.66 28.18 -18.25
C LYS A 166 11.54 27.16 -18.02
N GLN A 167 11.91 25.93 -17.67
CA GLN A 167 10.93 24.85 -17.50
C GLN A 167 10.04 25.03 -16.27
N LYS A 168 10.51 25.68 -15.21
CA LYS A 168 9.65 26.07 -14.09
C LYS A 168 8.48 26.95 -14.49
N ALA A 169 8.69 27.83 -15.47
CA ALA A 169 7.67 28.74 -15.99
C ALA A 169 6.70 28.08 -16.99
N ASP A 170 7.07 26.96 -17.58
CA ASP A 170 6.25 26.23 -18.56
C ASP A 170 5.54 25.03 -17.88
N SER A 171 4.22 25.14 -17.72
CA SER A 171 3.40 24.11 -17.09
C SER A 171 3.40 22.76 -17.85
N SER A 172 3.76 22.76 -19.13
CA SER A 172 3.82 21.56 -19.98
C SER A 172 5.21 20.90 -20.01
N SER A 173 6.19 21.49 -19.33
CA SER A 173 7.58 21.03 -19.31
C SER A 173 7.78 19.66 -18.66
N ILE A 174 8.92 19.01 -18.98
CA ILE A 174 9.33 17.76 -18.32
C ILE A 174 9.46 17.99 -16.81
N TYR A 175 10.07 19.10 -16.38
CA TYR A 175 10.22 19.44 -14.96
C TYR A 175 8.87 19.46 -14.20
N ASN A 176 7.87 20.14 -14.74
CA ASN A 176 6.57 20.21 -14.09
C ASN A 176 5.82 18.87 -14.14
N HIS A 177 6.08 18.06 -15.16
CA HIS A 177 5.59 16.68 -15.21
C HIS A 177 6.19 15.82 -14.08
N TYR A 178 7.54 15.81 -13.92
CA TYR A 178 8.20 15.12 -12.80
C TYR A 178 7.69 15.58 -11.45
N LYS A 179 7.59 16.90 -11.26
CA LYS A 179 7.08 17.50 -10.02
C LYS A 179 5.67 17.00 -9.67
N THR A 180 4.78 16.96 -10.66
CA THR A 180 3.40 16.48 -10.50
C THR A 180 3.37 14.99 -10.19
N MET A 181 4.10 14.17 -10.93
CA MET A 181 4.12 12.72 -10.74
C MET A 181 4.75 12.31 -9.40
N ILE A 182 5.80 13.01 -8.97
CA ILE A 182 6.42 12.81 -7.64
C ILE A 182 5.44 13.20 -6.53
N ALA A 183 4.70 14.30 -6.68
CA ALA A 183 3.67 14.69 -5.72
C ALA A 183 2.56 13.63 -5.61
N ILE A 184 2.08 13.10 -6.75
CA ILE A 184 1.11 12.01 -6.80
C ILE A 184 1.67 10.76 -6.11
N ARG A 185 2.92 10.36 -6.44
CA ARG A 185 3.57 9.21 -5.77
C ARG A 185 3.67 9.39 -4.27
N ASN A 186 4.06 10.56 -3.81
CA ASN A 186 4.19 10.85 -2.37
C ASN A 186 2.84 10.80 -1.65
N ALA A 187 1.76 11.25 -2.30
CA ALA A 187 0.40 11.15 -1.77
C ALA A 187 -0.11 9.69 -1.69
N TYR A 188 0.39 8.81 -2.57
CA TYR A 188 -0.02 7.40 -2.68
C TYR A 188 1.17 6.44 -2.62
N THR A 189 2.15 6.73 -1.76
CA THR A 189 3.43 5.98 -1.66
C THR A 189 3.22 4.48 -1.53
N ASP A 190 2.32 4.02 -0.68
CA ASP A 190 2.12 2.58 -0.47
C ASP A 190 1.54 1.89 -1.72
N VAL A 191 0.64 2.56 -2.44
CA VAL A 191 0.07 2.03 -3.69
C VAL A 191 1.17 1.85 -4.73
N PHE A 192 2.03 2.84 -4.91
CA PHE A 192 3.08 2.77 -5.94
C PHE A 192 4.31 1.96 -5.51
N ALA A 193 4.72 2.06 -4.24
CA ALA A 193 5.91 1.34 -3.76
C ALA A 193 5.67 -0.14 -3.49
N ARG A 194 4.43 -0.52 -3.11
CA ARG A 194 4.10 -1.87 -2.62
C ARG A 194 2.95 -2.54 -3.37
N GLY A 195 2.10 -1.73 -4.02
CA GLY A 195 0.85 -2.20 -4.62
C GLY A 195 1.04 -3.15 -5.78
N ASN A 196 -0.01 -3.91 -6.04
CA ASN A 196 -0.06 -4.78 -7.20
C ASN A 196 -0.27 -3.95 -8.48
N ARG A 197 0.14 -4.53 -9.60
CA ARG A 197 -0.01 -3.99 -10.94
C ARG A 197 -0.84 -4.95 -11.78
N SER A 198 -1.85 -4.44 -12.47
CA SER A 198 -2.65 -5.23 -13.42
C SER A 198 -3.00 -4.37 -14.62
N THR A 199 -2.94 -4.95 -15.79
CA THR A 199 -3.41 -4.31 -17.03
C THR A 199 -4.93 -4.19 -17.00
N VAL A 200 -5.45 -3.02 -17.35
CA VAL A 200 -6.88 -2.74 -17.48
C VAL A 200 -7.28 -2.64 -18.95
N ALA A 201 -6.47 -1.94 -19.75
CA ALA A 201 -6.60 -1.84 -21.20
C ALA A 201 -5.24 -1.53 -21.80
N ALA A 202 -4.90 -2.10 -22.95
CA ALA A 202 -3.66 -1.80 -23.68
C ALA A 202 -3.80 -2.07 -25.17
N SER A 203 -3.01 -1.35 -25.96
CA SER A 203 -2.88 -1.58 -27.41
C SER A 203 -1.54 -1.06 -27.91
N ASP A 204 -0.69 -1.96 -28.40
CA ASP A 204 0.58 -1.59 -29.03
C ASP A 204 0.34 -0.77 -30.31
N ALA A 205 -0.64 -1.16 -31.13
CA ALA A 205 -0.96 -0.46 -32.36
C ALA A 205 -1.44 0.97 -32.12
N GLU A 206 -2.28 1.18 -31.11
CA GLU A 206 -2.81 2.48 -30.74
C GLU A 206 -1.92 3.23 -29.75
N GLY A 207 -0.88 2.59 -29.22
CA GLY A 207 0.17 3.19 -28.41
C GLY A 207 -0.27 3.66 -27.02
N TYR A 208 -1.14 2.90 -26.35
CA TYR A 208 -1.57 3.25 -25.01
C TYR A 208 -1.67 2.05 -24.08
N GLU A 209 -1.60 2.34 -22.80
CA GLU A 209 -1.89 1.40 -21.73
C GLU A 209 -2.62 2.08 -20.57
N VAL A 210 -3.54 1.37 -19.95
CA VAL A 210 -4.11 1.69 -18.64
C VAL A 210 -3.86 0.53 -17.71
N ILE A 211 -3.23 0.80 -16.58
CA ILE A 211 -3.01 -0.16 -15.51
C ILE A 211 -3.77 0.24 -14.25
N SER A 212 -4.11 -0.72 -13.43
CA SER A 212 -4.47 -0.48 -12.03
C SER A 212 -3.28 -0.72 -11.11
N ARG A 213 -3.16 0.13 -10.08
CA ARG A 213 -2.25 -0.02 -8.96
C ARG A 213 -3.07 -0.08 -7.69
N SER A 214 -2.98 -1.19 -6.95
CA SER A 214 -3.82 -1.42 -5.77
C SER A 214 -3.03 -1.83 -4.55
N TYR A 215 -3.30 -1.19 -3.40
CA TYR A 215 -2.76 -1.56 -2.11
C TYR A 215 -3.76 -1.24 -1.00
N GLY A 216 -4.07 -2.24 -0.16
CA GLY A 216 -5.12 -2.09 0.84
C GLY A 216 -6.48 -1.81 0.18
N THR A 217 -7.08 -0.70 0.55
CA THR A 217 -8.38 -0.23 0.01
C THR A 217 -8.23 0.74 -1.17
N ASP A 218 -7.01 1.16 -1.48
CA ASP A 218 -6.77 2.17 -2.50
C ASP A 218 -6.45 1.52 -3.85
N THR A 219 -7.14 1.97 -4.88
CA THR A 219 -6.87 1.62 -6.27
C THR A 219 -6.75 2.89 -7.09
N LEU A 220 -5.65 3.01 -7.82
CA LEU A 220 -5.41 4.06 -8.79
C LEU A 220 -5.35 3.44 -10.18
N TYR A 221 -5.87 4.16 -11.17
CA TYR A 221 -5.75 3.80 -12.58
C TYR A 221 -4.78 4.76 -13.24
N VAL A 222 -3.70 4.23 -13.82
CA VAL A 222 -2.67 5.01 -14.51
C VAL A 222 -2.78 4.73 -16.00
N GLY A 223 -3.13 5.74 -16.76
CA GLY A 223 -3.13 5.66 -18.23
C GLY A 223 -1.90 6.35 -18.81
N MET A 224 -1.30 5.73 -19.81
CA MET A 224 -0.13 6.20 -20.54
C MET A 224 -0.39 6.12 -22.04
N ASN A 225 -0.01 7.16 -22.78
CA ASN A 225 -0.17 7.26 -24.23
C ASN A 225 1.12 7.78 -24.86
N VAL A 226 1.71 6.99 -25.75
CA VAL A 226 2.97 7.31 -26.43
C VAL A 226 2.76 7.98 -27.81
N LYS A 227 1.52 8.28 -28.18
CA LYS A 227 1.19 8.91 -29.45
C LYS A 227 1.05 10.44 -29.34
N GLU A 228 1.25 11.11 -30.45
CA GLU A 228 1.09 12.57 -30.60
C GLU A 228 -0.37 13.03 -30.65
N THR A 229 -1.32 12.10 -30.54
CA THR A 229 -2.76 12.36 -30.49
C THR A 229 -3.37 11.78 -29.21
N ALA A 230 -4.33 12.49 -28.64
CA ALA A 230 -5.06 12.01 -27.47
C ALA A 230 -5.84 10.71 -27.78
N LYS A 231 -5.97 9.85 -26.76
CA LYS A 231 -6.67 8.57 -26.91
C LYS A 231 -7.86 8.48 -25.97
N GLU A 232 -9.04 8.26 -26.55
CA GLU A 232 -10.24 7.91 -25.77
C GLU A 232 -10.28 6.41 -25.49
N VAL A 233 -10.50 6.05 -24.23
CA VAL A 233 -10.57 4.65 -23.77
C VAL A 233 -11.70 4.50 -22.78
N VAL A 234 -12.48 3.41 -22.92
CA VAL A 234 -13.47 2.99 -21.91
C VAL A 234 -12.84 1.89 -21.08
N ILE A 235 -12.67 2.15 -19.77
CA ILE A 235 -12.02 1.22 -18.86
C ILE A 235 -13.01 0.72 -17.79
N PRO A 236 -12.99 -0.59 -17.43
CA PRO A 236 -13.67 -1.10 -16.27
C PRO A 236 -12.99 -0.59 -14.99
N VAL A 237 -13.78 -0.24 -13.97
CA VAL A 237 -13.28 0.28 -12.70
C VAL A 237 -13.94 -0.40 -11.51
N ILE A 238 -13.22 -0.46 -10.39
CA ILE A 238 -13.72 -1.04 -9.13
C ILE A 238 -14.38 0.06 -8.30
N ALA A 239 -15.37 0.74 -8.86
CA ALA A 239 -16.09 1.79 -8.17
C ALA A 239 -17.58 1.66 -8.50
N LYS A 240 -18.44 2.09 -7.57
CA LYS A 240 -19.89 2.05 -7.78
C LYS A 240 -20.31 3.01 -8.88
N ALA A 241 -21.40 2.68 -9.58
CA ALA A 241 -22.05 3.61 -10.49
C ALA A 241 -22.33 4.97 -9.79
N GLY A 242 -22.06 6.05 -10.50
CA GLY A 242 -22.18 7.42 -9.97
C GLY A 242 -20.97 7.90 -9.15
N THR A 243 -19.99 7.04 -8.80
CA THR A 243 -18.76 7.47 -8.16
C THR A 243 -17.99 8.43 -9.08
N ILE A 244 -17.41 9.46 -8.50
CA ILE A 244 -16.53 10.40 -9.21
C ILE A 244 -15.08 9.95 -9.05
N LEU A 245 -14.40 9.67 -10.15
CA LEU A 245 -12.97 9.50 -10.21
C LEU A 245 -12.31 10.81 -10.61
N THR A 246 -11.36 11.27 -9.81
CA THR A 246 -10.59 12.49 -10.10
C THR A 246 -9.25 12.12 -10.72
N ASN A 247 -8.91 12.73 -11.84
CA ASN A 247 -7.57 12.67 -12.40
C ASN A 247 -6.63 13.55 -11.57
N LEU A 248 -5.73 12.95 -10.83
CA LEU A 248 -4.76 13.64 -9.98
C LEU A 248 -3.74 14.48 -10.79
N TYR A 249 -3.61 14.18 -12.08
CA TYR A 249 -2.66 14.85 -12.94
C TYR A 249 -3.15 16.24 -13.41
N ASP A 250 -4.44 16.36 -13.73
CA ASP A 250 -5.03 17.60 -14.28
C ASP A 250 -6.29 18.09 -13.55
N GLY A 251 -6.75 17.36 -12.54
CA GLY A 251 -7.93 17.69 -11.73
C GLY A 251 -9.29 17.37 -12.38
N LYS A 252 -9.33 16.79 -13.57
CA LYS A 252 -10.59 16.44 -14.24
C LYS A 252 -11.32 15.32 -13.52
N ASN A 253 -12.64 15.39 -13.55
CA ASN A 253 -13.54 14.42 -12.94
C ASN A 253 -14.22 13.55 -13.99
N TYR A 254 -14.35 12.26 -13.70
CA TYR A 254 -15.01 11.27 -14.53
C TYR A 254 -16.04 10.51 -13.70
N THR A 255 -17.26 10.37 -14.22
CA THR A 255 -18.33 9.66 -13.51
C THR A 255 -18.38 8.21 -13.95
N VAL A 256 -18.40 7.29 -13.00
CA VAL A 256 -18.54 5.85 -13.24
C VAL A 256 -19.96 5.56 -13.72
N SER A 257 -20.07 4.86 -14.84
CA SER A 257 -21.34 4.46 -15.46
C SER A 257 -22.03 3.32 -14.70
N ALA A 258 -23.28 3.02 -15.07
CA ALA A 258 -24.07 1.95 -14.45
C ALA A 258 -23.44 0.55 -14.60
N ASP A 259 -22.67 0.33 -15.66
CA ASP A 259 -21.93 -0.92 -15.93
C ASP A 259 -20.48 -0.89 -15.39
N GLN A 260 -20.21 -0.03 -14.40
CA GLN A 260 -18.92 0.11 -13.72
C GLN A 260 -17.75 0.39 -14.68
N LYS A 261 -17.98 1.24 -15.66
CA LYS A 261 -16.96 1.71 -16.59
C LYS A 261 -16.82 3.22 -16.52
N VAL A 262 -15.69 3.71 -17.00
CA VAL A 262 -15.47 5.15 -17.19
C VAL A 262 -14.83 5.40 -18.55
N SER A 263 -15.36 6.39 -19.28
CA SER A 263 -14.75 6.87 -20.52
C SER A 263 -13.76 7.96 -20.16
N VAL A 264 -12.49 7.77 -20.52
CA VAL A 264 -11.39 8.68 -20.20
C VAL A 264 -10.64 9.06 -21.47
N THR A 265 -10.10 10.26 -21.48
CA THR A 265 -9.18 10.72 -22.54
C THR A 265 -7.76 10.77 -21.97
N ILE A 266 -6.88 9.91 -22.46
CA ILE A 266 -5.44 9.99 -22.17
C ILE A 266 -4.86 11.02 -23.12
N PRO A 267 -4.25 12.12 -22.63
CA PRO A 267 -3.73 13.18 -23.48
C PRO A 267 -2.61 12.67 -24.40
N ALA A 268 -2.27 13.45 -25.43
CA ALA A 268 -1.12 13.18 -26.29
C ALA A 268 0.20 13.21 -25.51
N ALA A 269 1.23 12.52 -25.98
CA ALA A 269 2.55 12.49 -25.32
C ALA A 269 3.10 13.90 -25.08
N LYS A 270 2.94 14.83 -26.03
CA LYS A 270 3.33 16.24 -25.88
C LYS A 270 2.65 16.95 -24.70
N GLU A 271 1.45 16.53 -24.34
CA GLU A 271 0.67 17.04 -23.21
C GLU A 271 0.90 16.22 -21.91
N GLY A 272 1.96 15.39 -21.89
CA GLY A 272 2.35 14.53 -20.80
C GLY A 272 1.90 13.08 -20.93
N GLY A 273 1.00 12.74 -21.87
CA GLY A 273 0.57 11.37 -22.17
C GLY A 273 0.03 10.59 -20.96
N THR A 274 -0.49 11.27 -19.93
CA THR A 274 -0.69 10.67 -18.61
C THR A 274 -2.04 11.04 -18.01
N ILE A 275 -2.72 10.03 -17.42
CA ILE A 275 -3.79 10.21 -16.45
C ILE A 275 -3.51 9.37 -15.21
N VAL A 276 -3.92 9.83 -14.04
CA VAL A 276 -3.89 9.07 -12.78
C VAL A 276 -5.21 9.26 -12.05
N LEU A 277 -6.10 8.29 -12.17
CA LEU A 277 -7.44 8.36 -11.61
C LEU A 277 -7.50 7.74 -10.23
N THR A 278 -8.20 8.38 -9.33
CA THR A 278 -8.54 7.85 -8.02
C THR A 278 -9.98 8.23 -7.64
N GLU A 279 -10.61 7.44 -6.80
CA GLU A 279 -11.89 7.80 -6.23
C GLU A 279 -11.76 9.08 -5.39
N GLN A 280 -12.61 10.05 -5.65
CA GLN A 280 -12.67 11.27 -4.83
C GLN A 280 -13.21 10.89 -3.45
N LYS A 281 -12.33 10.87 -2.46
CA LYS A 281 -12.77 10.74 -1.07
C LYS A 281 -13.46 12.05 -0.69
N ASN A 282 -14.77 12.01 -0.44
CA ASN A 282 -15.50 13.18 0.06
C ASN A 282 -14.85 13.67 1.36
N THR A 283 -14.04 14.69 1.27
CA THR A 283 -13.63 15.50 2.43
C THR A 283 -14.82 16.35 2.78
N VAL A 284 -15.58 15.90 3.78
CA VAL A 284 -16.52 16.79 4.46
C VAL A 284 -15.66 17.76 5.25
N ASP A 285 -15.42 18.94 4.69
CA ASP A 285 -14.88 20.09 5.41
C ASP A 285 -15.90 20.50 6.47
N SER A 286 -15.69 20.04 7.68
CA SER A 286 -16.39 20.55 8.85
C SER A 286 -15.73 21.85 9.31
N LYS A 287 -16.10 22.97 8.69
CA LYS A 287 -15.94 24.29 9.29
C LYS A 287 -17.20 24.57 10.10
N PRO A 288 -17.10 24.92 11.38
CA PRO A 288 -18.28 25.29 12.16
C PRO A 288 -18.70 26.69 11.76
N GLU A 289 -19.73 26.82 10.95
CA GLU A 289 -20.51 28.05 10.88
C GLU A 289 -21.73 27.92 11.79
N ASN A 290 -21.65 28.73 12.84
CA ASN A 290 -22.77 29.06 13.71
C ASN A 290 -23.78 29.87 12.90
N ASN A 291 -24.96 29.33 12.62
CA ASN A 291 -26.14 30.14 12.38
C ASN A 291 -27.44 29.40 12.72
N ASN A 292 -28.02 29.93 13.77
CA ASN A 292 -29.43 29.73 14.16
C ASN A 292 -30.34 30.18 13.03
N SER A 293 -31.20 29.31 12.51
CA SER A 293 -32.54 29.67 12.10
C SER A 293 -33.42 28.42 11.96
N ASN A 294 -34.47 28.44 12.76
CA ASN A 294 -35.62 27.55 12.65
C ASN A 294 -36.21 27.62 11.24
N ASP A 295 -36.51 26.49 10.63
CA ASP A 295 -37.75 26.36 9.90
C ASP A 295 -38.23 24.92 9.87
N ASN A 296 -39.54 24.76 10.15
CA ASN A 296 -40.32 23.55 10.12
C ASN A 296 -40.72 23.21 8.68
N GLY A 297 -40.69 21.93 8.33
CA GLY A 297 -41.47 21.52 7.17
C GLY A 297 -41.21 20.11 6.63
N SER A 298 -42.05 19.18 7.09
CA SER A 298 -42.75 18.17 6.29
C SER A 298 -42.02 17.04 5.60
N ASP A 299 -42.28 15.86 6.09
CA ASP A 299 -42.38 14.51 5.51
C ASP A 299 -42.11 14.33 4.01
N SER A 300 -41.17 13.45 3.71
CA SER A 300 -41.29 12.55 2.56
C SER A 300 -40.60 11.22 2.88
N ALA A 301 -41.42 10.18 2.83
CA ALA A 301 -41.05 8.78 3.04
C ALA A 301 -39.85 8.35 2.17
N GLY A 302 -38.74 8.07 2.79
CA GLY A 302 -37.61 7.40 2.17
C GLY A 302 -37.91 5.91 2.04
N THR A 303 -37.94 5.43 0.83
CA THR A 303 -37.95 4.01 0.50
C THR A 303 -36.74 3.31 1.14
N SER A 304 -37.05 2.38 2.05
CA SER A 304 -36.09 1.43 2.61
C SER A 304 -35.48 0.60 1.47
N SER A 305 -34.25 0.92 1.04
CA SER A 305 -33.48 0.02 0.22
C SER A 305 -32.91 -1.08 1.12
N THR A 306 -33.41 -2.30 0.92
CA THR A 306 -32.79 -3.51 1.47
C THR A 306 -31.31 -3.53 1.10
N PRO A 307 -30.36 -3.89 2.02
CA PRO A 307 -28.96 -4.02 1.69
C PRO A 307 -28.77 -5.05 0.56
N GLU A 308 -28.12 -4.66 -0.53
CA GLU A 308 -27.73 -5.61 -1.58
C GLU A 308 -26.79 -6.64 -0.98
N THR A 309 -27.21 -7.90 -0.97
CA THR A 309 -26.38 -9.04 -0.57
C THR A 309 -25.36 -9.34 -1.66
N VAL A 310 -24.11 -9.64 -1.27
CA VAL A 310 -23.05 -10.05 -2.20
C VAL A 310 -23.50 -11.28 -3.00
N ASN A 311 -23.49 -11.19 -4.32
CA ASN A 311 -23.78 -12.33 -5.19
C ASN A 311 -22.56 -13.26 -5.27
N TRP A 312 -22.49 -14.25 -4.40
CA TRP A 312 -21.38 -15.21 -4.33
C TRP A 312 -21.20 -16.08 -5.57
N ASN A 313 -22.21 -16.23 -6.41
CA ASN A 313 -22.07 -16.95 -7.68
C ASN A 313 -21.24 -16.12 -8.67
N GLU A 314 -21.50 -14.82 -8.76
CA GLU A 314 -20.72 -13.91 -9.61
C GLU A 314 -19.30 -13.76 -9.08
N VAL A 315 -19.11 -13.59 -7.77
CA VAL A 315 -17.78 -13.57 -7.14
C VAL A 315 -17.03 -14.86 -7.43
N SER A 316 -17.69 -16.02 -7.27
CA SER A 316 -17.05 -17.33 -7.52
C SER A 316 -16.67 -17.50 -8.99
N SER A 317 -17.49 -17.03 -9.93
CA SER A 317 -17.19 -17.07 -11.37
C SER A 317 -16.00 -16.16 -11.69
N SER A 318 -16.01 -14.92 -11.22
CA SER A 318 -14.91 -13.98 -11.42
C SER A 318 -13.59 -14.47 -10.81
N VAL A 319 -13.64 -15.13 -9.65
CA VAL A 319 -12.47 -15.76 -9.03
C VAL A 319 -11.98 -16.92 -9.91
N GLN A 320 -12.88 -17.75 -10.42
CA GLN A 320 -12.53 -18.86 -11.31
C GLN A 320 -11.91 -18.38 -12.62
N ASP A 321 -12.44 -17.30 -13.19
CA ASP A 321 -11.89 -16.69 -14.41
C ASP A 321 -10.46 -16.19 -14.18
N LYS A 322 -10.22 -15.52 -13.06
CA LYS A 322 -8.88 -15.04 -12.67
C LYS A 322 -7.90 -16.18 -12.40
N VAL A 323 -8.34 -17.24 -11.74
CA VAL A 323 -7.51 -18.44 -11.52
C VAL A 323 -7.18 -19.12 -12.84
N THR A 324 -8.13 -19.18 -13.79
CA THR A 324 -7.93 -19.74 -15.11
C THR A 324 -6.95 -18.89 -15.93
N GLU A 325 -7.09 -17.56 -15.88
CA GLU A 325 -6.16 -16.63 -16.51
C GLU A 325 -4.72 -16.82 -16.00
N ILE A 326 -4.55 -16.96 -14.68
CA ILE A 326 -3.23 -17.24 -14.07
C ILE A 326 -2.69 -18.60 -14.49
N ALA A 327 -3.54 -19.62 -14.54
CA ALA A 327 -3.13 -20.98 -14.96
C ALA A 327 -2.68 -21.03 -16.42
N GLN A 328 -3.32 -20.23 -17.29
CA GLN A 328 -2.94 -20.11 -18.71
C GLN A 328 -1.69 -19.23 -18.90
N ASN A 329 -1.40 -18.35 -17.95
CA ASN A 329 -0.22 -17.48 -18.00
C ASN A 329 0.49 -17.48 -16.64
N PRO A 330 1.35 -18.50 -16.36
CA PRO A 330 2.05 -18.62 -15.08
C PRO A 330 3.02 -17.47 -14.78
N ALA A 331 3.24 -16.57 -15.74
CA ALA A 331 3.99 -15.34 -15.54
C ALA A 331 3.19 -14.22 -14.84
N ILE A 332 1.86 -14.39 -14.73
CA ILE A 332 1.03 -13.43 -13.98
C ILE A 332 1.30 -13.58 -12.48
N ALA A 333 1.74 -12.51 -11.90
CA ALA A 333 2.00 -12.36 -10.49
C ALA A 333 0.70 -12.26 -9.67
N THR A 334 0.84 -12.05 -8.35
CA THR A 334 -0.30 -11.91 -7.43
C THR A 334 -1.40 -11.02 -7.98
N VAL A 335 -2.61 -11.57 -8.11
CA VAL A 335 -3.80 -10.84 -8.53
C VAL A 335 -4.66 -10.54 -7.30
N ASN A 336 -5.00 -9.29 -7.08
CA ASN A 336 -5.97 -8.90 -6.09
C ASN A 336 -7.35 -8.75 -6.74
N MET A 337 -8.31 -9.47 -6.20
CA MET A 337 -9.72 -9.29 -6.53
C MET A 337 -10.38 -8.50 -5.42
N ASN A 338 -11.00 -7.37 -5.75
CA ASN A 338 -11.72 -6.55 -4.81
C ASN A 338 -13.23 -6.82 -4.92
N VAL A 339 -13.85 -7.15 -3.81
CA VAL A 339 -15.29 -7.37 -3.68
C VAL A 339 -15.84 -6.28 -2.78
N VAL A 340 -16.73 -5.43 -3.30
CA VAL A 340 -17.42 -4.43 -2.49
C VAL A 340 -18.60 -5.10 -1.79
N CYS A 341 -18.66 -4.98 -0.48
CA CYS A 341 -19.67 -5.62 0.36
C CYS A 341 -20.50 -4.56 1.07
N THR A 342 -21.81 -4.59 0.83
CA THR A 342 -22.80 -3.81 1.57
C THR A 342 -23.61 -4.76 2.43
N GLY A 343 -23.24 -4.92 3.72
CA GLY A 343 -23.92 -5.82 4.62
C GLY A 343 -23.11 -7.03 5.06
N GLU A 344 -23.74 -8.21 5.17
CA GLU A 344 -23.07 -9.43 5.63
C GLU A 344 -22.09 -9.99 4.60
N VAL A 345 -20.91 -10.40 5.09
CA VAL A 345 -19.81 -10.93 4.28
C VAL A 345 -19.54 -12.37 4.68
N GLN A 346 -20.28 -13.30 4.10
CA GLN A 346 -20.17 -14.75 4.33
C GLN A 346 -19.35 -15.39 3.20
N VAL A 347 -18.03 -15.48 3.36
CA VAL A 347 -17.14 -16.03 2.31
C VAL A 347 -17.28 -17.55 2.23
N PRO A 348 -17.85 -18.13 1.15
CA PRO A 348 -18.09 -19.54 1.06
C PRO A 348 -16.81 -20.34 0.79
N GLN A 349 -16.77 -21.59 1.26
CA GLN A 349 -15.67 -22.54 1.04
C GLN A 349 -15.27 -22.65 -0.44
N LYS A 350 -16.23 -22.54 -1.36
CA LYS A 350 -15.99 -22.60 -2.80
C LYS A 350 -14.97 -21.55 -3.25
N VAL A 351 -15.09 -20.31 -2.77
CA VAL A 351 -14.14 -19.22 -3.07
C VAL A 351 -12.76 -19.56 -2.53
N LEU A 352 -12.68 -20.05 -1.29
CA LEU A 352 -11.40 -20.42 -0.65
C LEU A 352 -10.72 -21.58 -1.40
N ASN A 353 -11.48 -22.59 -1.80
CA ASN A 353 -10.94 -23.73 -2.56
C ASN A 353 -10.43 -23.30 -3.94
N THR A 354 -11.12 -22.37 -4.60
CA THR A 354 -10.75 -21.88 -5.94
C THR A 354 -9.41 -21.14 -5.90
N ILE A 355 -9.16 -20.32 -4.88
CA ILE A 355 -7.90 -19.56 -4.78
C ILE A 355 -6.76 -20.36 -4.13
N LYS A 356 -7.05 -21.48 -3.47
CA LYS A 356 -6.07 -22.26 -2.69
C LYS A 356 -4.81 -22.57 -3.49
N GLY A 357 -3.66 -22.14 -2.98
CA GLY A 357 -2.35 -22.36 -3.59
C GLY A 357 -2.05 -21.49 -4.81
N THR A 358 -2.97 -20.62 -5.20
CA THR A 358 -2.79 -19.67 -6.31
C THR A 358 -2.22 -18.33 -5.82
N ASN A 359 -1.83 -17.49 -6.75
CA ASN A 359 -1.40 -16.11 -6.47
C ASN A 359 -2.57 -15.12 -6.38
N VAL A 360 -3.80 -15.58 -6.26
CA VAL A 360 -4.98 -14.72 -6.10
C VAL A 360 -5.18 -14.36 -4.63
N THR A 361 -5.39 -13.08 -4.36
CA THR A 361 -5.88 -12.56 -3.08
C THR A 361 -7.25 -11.93 -3.30
N VAL A 362 -8.25 -12.34 -2.52
CA VAL A 362 -9.57 -11.73 -2.55
C VAL A 362 -9.70 -10.77 -1.37
N ALA A 363 -10.03 -9.51 -1.65
CA ALA A 363 -10.24 -8.45 -0.67
C ALA A 363 -11.71 -8.05 -0.64
N PHE A 364 -12.30 -8.04 0.55
CA PHE A 364 -13.70 -7.72 0.83
C PHE A 364 -13.77 -6.35 1.48
N HIS A 365 -14.33 -5.36 0.78
CA HIS A 365 -14.42 -3.97 1.22
C HIS A 365 -15.76 -3.72 1.91
N SER A 366 -15.71 -3.44 3.20
CA SER A 366 -16.91 -3.18 4.03
C SER A 366 -17.26 -1.68 4.17
N GLY A 367 -16.69 -0.82 3.34
CA GLY A 367 -16.85 0.63 3.44
C GLY A 367 -16.09 1.28 4.61
N ASN A 368 -16.22 2.61 4.77
CA ASN A 368 -15.62 3.40 5.86
C ASN A 368 -14.12 3.11 6.11
N GLY A 369 -13.38 2.78 5.06
CA GLY A 369 -11.94 2.50 5.15
C GLY A 369 -11.59 1.19 5.85
N VAL A 370 -12.49 0.20 5.86
CA VAL A 370 -12.23 -1.16 6.35
C VAL A 370 -12.37 -2.16 5.21
N ALA A 371 -11.36 -3.01 5.06
CA ALA A 371 -11.40 -4.18 4.18
C ALA A 371 -10.77 -5.39 4.86
N MET A 372 -11.17 -6.59 4.44
CA MET A 372 -10.55 -7.84 4.87
C MET A 372 -10.08 -8.61 3.64
N SER A 373 -8.95 -9.32 3.72
CA SER A 373 -8.42 -10.06 2.58
C SER A 373 -7.94 -11.46 2.96
N ILE A 374 -8.06 -12.40 2.00
CA ILE A 374 -7.58 -13.77 2.10
C ILE A 374 -6.70 -14.04 0.88
N SER A 375 -5.46 -14.50 1.13
CA SER A 375 -4.51 -14.87 0.08
C SER A 375 -4.59 -16.37 -0.23
N GLY A 376 -4.61 -16.71 -1.50
CA GLY A 376 -4.56 -18.11 -1.94
C GLY A 376 -3.27 -18.82 -1.53
N GLN A 377 -2.15 -18.14 -1.48
CA GLN A 377 -0.88 -18.70 -1.00
C GLN A 377 -0.94 -19.09 0.49
N ASP A 378 -1.62 -18.29 1.31
CA ASP A 378 -1.79 -18.61 2.74
C ASP A 378 -2.67 -19.84 2.96
N LEU A 379 -3.48 -20.21 1.96
CA LEU A 379 -4.35 -21.38 1.98
C LEU A 379 -3.66 -22.66 1.47
N LYS A 380 -2.48 -22.56 0.86
CA LYS A 380 -1.82 -23.69 0.15
C LYS A 380 -1.79 -24.98 0.96
N ASN A 381 -1.39 -24.90 2.22
CA ASN A 381 -1.23 -26.04 3.11
C ASN A 381 -2.36 -26.15 4.17
N LYS A 382 -3.51 -25.50 3.94
CA LYS A 382 -4.64 -25.52 4.87
C LYS A 382 -5.65 -26.62 4.50
N ASP A 383 -6.15 -27.30 5.53
CA ASP A 383 -7.33 -28.15 5.39
C ASP A 383 -8.58 -27.27 5.46
N LEU A 384 -9.26 -27.10 4.33
CA LEU A 384 -10.47 -26.30 4.22
C LEU A 384 -11.76 -27.13 4.40
N SER A 385 -11.65 -28.47 4.57
CA SER A 385 -12.82 -29.37 4.63
C SER A 385 -13.78 -29.05 5.78
N LYS A 386 -13.27 -28.46 6.85
CA LYS A 386 -14.04 -28.09 8.06
C LYS A 386 -14.59 -26.67 8.02
N ILE A 387 -14.28 -25.89 6.97
CA ILE A 387 -14.71 -24.51 6.82
C ILE A 387 -15.84 -24.47 5.81
N GLN A 388 -17.07 -24.23 6.24
CA GLN A 388 -18.20 -24.04 5.33
C GLN A 388 -18.23 -22.61 4.80
N ASN A 389 -18.24 -21.64 5.71
CA ASN A 389 -18.17 -20.21 5.44
C ASN A 389 -17.24 -19.55 6.43
N ILE A 390 -16.69 -18.39 6.06
CA ILE A 390 -16.01 -17.47 6.98
C ILE A 390 -16.85 -16.18 7.03
N ASP A 391 -17.36 -15.85 8.20
CA ASP A 391 -18.10 -14.59 8.38
C ASP A 391 -17.10 -13.44 8.64
N LEU A 392 -16.89 -12.62 7.61
CA LEU A 392 -16.03 -11.44 7.65
C LEU A 392 -16.85 -10.14 7.81
N THR A 393 -18.09 -10.25 8.25
CA THR A 393 -18.94 -9.08 8.52
C THR A 393 -18.34 -8.25 9.65
N VAL A 394 -18.08 -6.96 9.37
CA VAL A 394 -17.51 -6.00 10.32
C VAL A 394 -18.54 -4.95 10.71
N ASP A 395 -18.92 -4.91 11.98
CA ASP A 395 -19.65 -3.79 12.56
C ASP A 395 -18.63 -2.74 13.06
N GLN A 396 -18.68 -1.57 12.44
CA GLN A 396 -17.79 -0.44 12.72
C GLN A 396 -18.43 0.58 13.68
N THR A 397 -19.70 0.38 14.03
CA THR A 397 -20.46 1.22 14.98
C THR A 397 -20.48 0.61 16.38
N SER A 398 -19.93 -0.58 16.53
CA SER A 398 -19.92 -1.34 17.77
C SER A 398 -19.19 -0.63 18.91
N ASN A 399 -19.80 -0.62 20.08
CA ASN A 399 -19.21 -0.20 21.34
C ASN A 399 -19.18 -1.36 22.36
N ASN A 400 -18.93 -2.57 21.87
CA ASN A 400 -18.96 -3.82 22.69
C ASN A 400 -17.80 -3.94 23.68
N ILE A 401 -16.77 -3.09 23.56
CA ILE A 401 -15.69 -3.03 24.54
C ILE A 401 -16.06 -2.00 25.60
N PRO A 402 -16.09 -2.37 26.91
CA PRO A 402 -16.44 -1.44 27.96
C PRO A 402 -15.64 -0.14 27.91
N ALA A 403 -16.29 0.99 28.14
CA ALA A 403 -15.68 2.31 28.06
C ALA A 403 -14.48 2.47 29.00
N SER A 404 -14.51 1.83 30.18
CA SER A 404 -13.40 1.81 31.14
C SER A 404 -12.15 1.13 30.57
N VAL A 405 -12.33 0.08 29.75
CA VAL A 405 -11.23 -0.64 29.08
C VAL A 405 -10.66 0.20 27.95
N VAL A 406 -11.51 0.86 27.17
CA VAL A 406 -11.08 1.78 26.10
C VAL A 406 -10.35 2.99 26.67
N ALA A 407 -10.87 3.58 27.75
CA ALA A 407 -10.26 4.75 28.41
C ALA A 407 -8.89 4.45 29.05
N ALA A 408 -8.59 3.18 29.35
CA ALA A 408 -7.26 2.77 29.82
C ALA A 408 -6.17 2.93 28.74
N LYS A 409 -6.58 3.14 27.47
CA LYS A 409 -5.70 3.42 26.34
C LYS A 409 -5.67 4.90 26.05
N THR A 410 -4.62 5.57 26.48
CA THR A 410 -4.35 6.95 26.07
C THR A 410 -3.85 6.96 24.63
N SER A 411 -4.70 7.31 23.69
CA SER A 411 -4.37 7.44 22.27
C SER A 411 -5.18 8.59 21.68
N ALA A 412 -4.59 9.32 20.75
CA ALA A 412 -5.27 10.38 20.02
C ALA A 412 -6.44 9.81 19.16
N LEU A 413 -6.32 8.57 18.72
CA LEU A 413 -7.37 7.86 17.98
C LEU A 413 -7.61 6.48 18.61
N THR A 414 -8.88 6.18 18.84
CA THR A 414 -9.35 4.82 19.15
C THR A 414 -10.51 4.47 18.23
N ARG A 415 -10.48 3.29 17.62
CA ARG A 415 -11.56 2.78 16.77
C ARG A 415 -11.91 1.36 17.17
N GLN A 416 -13.19 1.12 17.46
CA GLN A 416 -13.70 -0.22 17.76
C GLN A 416 -14.19 -0.89 16.48
N LEU A 417 -13.99 -2.19 16.37
CA LEU A 417 -14.44 -3.03 15.28
C LEU A 417 -14.96 -4.33 15.87
N ALA A 418 -16.17 -4.73 15.54
CA ALA A 418 -16.71 -6.03 15.90
C ALA A 418 -16.78 -6.91 14.64
N ILE A 419 -16.04 -8.01 14.63
CA ILE A 419 -16.17 -9.03 13.59
C ILE A 419 -17.15 -10.07 14.09
N LYS A 420 -18.23 -10.30 13.33
CA LYS A 420 -19.43 -11.04 13.75
C LYS A 420 -19.11 -12.48 14.18
N ASP A 421 -18.26 -13.18 13.41
CA ASP A 421 -17.75 -14.48 13.84
C ASP A 421 -16.75 -14.33 14.99
N THR A 422 -17.05 -14.91 16.14
CA THR A 422 -16.18 -14.88 17.32
C THR A 422 -15.22 -16.08 17.39
N GLY A 423 -15.40 -17.05 16.46
CA GLY A 423 -14.59 -18.26 16.39
C GLY A 423 -13.25 -18.08 15.68
N SER A 424 -12.55 -19.20 15.48
CA SER A 424 -11.35 -19.25 14.64
C SER A 424 -11.74 -19.33 13.17
N PHE A 425 -11.13 -18.52 12.33
CA PHE A 425 -11.34 -18.61 10.88
C PHE A 425 -10.74 -19.88 10.24
N GLY A 426 -9.83 -20.58 10.95
CA GLY A 426 -9.08 -21.70 10.39
C GLY A 426 -8.00 -21.28 9.37
N VAL A 427 -8.05 -20.04 8.90
CA VAL A 427 -7.12 -19.45 7.93
C VAL A 427 -6.63 -18.09 8.40
N ASN A 428 -5.60 -17.56 7.75
CA ASN A 428 -5.17 -16.18 7.96
C ASN A 428 -6.09 -15.23 7.20
N VAL A 429 -6.56 -14.20 7.88
CA VAL A 429 -7.34 -13.10 7.30
C VAL A 429 -6.61 -11.80 7.64
N ASN A 430 -6.33 -10.96 6.65
CA ASN A 430 -5.77 -9.65 6.91
C ASN A 430 -6.90 -8.63 7.00
N ILE A 431 -6.91 -7.81 8.07
CA ILE A 431 -7.79 -6.64 8.16
C ILE A 431 -7.02 -5.37 7.87
N HIS A 432 -7.57 -4.56 7.00
CA HIS A 432 -7.06 -3.24 6.62
C HIS A 432 -7.97 -2.18 7.24
N VAL A 433 -7.40 -1.21 7.93
CA VAL A 433 -8.14 -0.16 8.63
C VAL A 433 -7.53 1.20 8.32
N ASN A 434 -8.33 2.10 7.76
CA ASN A 434 -7.91 3.49 7.60
C ASN A 434 -8.06 4.21 8.94
N VAL A 435 -6.95 4.74 9.44
CA VAL A 435 -6.87 5.48 10.71
C VAL A 435 -6.57 6.97 10.51
N GLY A 436 -6.63 7.45 9.26
CA GLY A 436 -6.44 8.85 8.90
C GLY A 436 -5.00 9.19 8.49
N LYS A 437 -4.88 10.05 7.49
CA LYS A 437 -3.57 10.52 6.95
C LYS A 437 -2.76 11.31 7.97
N GLU A 438 -3.41 11.99 8.89
CA GLU A 438 -2.81 12.74 10.00
C GLU A 438 -2.04 11.86 10.98
N ASN A 439 -2.24 10.55 10.87
CA ASN A 439 -1.54 9.55 11.66
C ASN A 439 -0.42 8.83 10.88
N ALA A 440 -0.09 9.29 9.69
CA ALA A 440 0.98 8.73 8.88
C ALA A 440 2.32 8.69 9.64
N GLY A 441 3.04 7.58 9.54
CA GLY A 441 4.30 7.36 10.23
C GLY A 441 4.17 6.97 11.70
N LYS A 442 3.01 7.15 12.34
CA LYS A 442 2.73 6.68 13.69
C LYS A 442 2.48 5.17 13.71
N THR A 443 2.36 4.61 14.89
CA THR A 443 2.12 3.18 15.09
C THR A 443 0.66 2.92 15.40
N ALA A 444 -0.04 2.23 14.50
CA ALA A 444 -1.34 1.64 14.78
C ALA A 444 -1.16 0.30 15.51
N ASN A 445 -1.92 0.09 16.59
CA ASN A 445 -1.88 -1.10 17.41
C ASN A 445 -3.25 -1.75 17.45
N LEU A 446 -3.30 -3.07 17.24
CA LEU A 446 -4.51 -3.85 17.32
C LEU A 446 -4.55 -4.63 18.61
N TYR A 447 -5.68 -4.56 19.31
CA TYR A 447 -5.99 -5.32 20.50
C TYR A 447 -7.31 -6.07 20.33
N ARG A 448 -7.40 -7.30 20.81
CA ARG A 448 -8.63 -8.06 20.92
C ARG A 448 -9.17 -7.96 22.34
N TYR A 449 -10.44 -7.69 22.50
CA TYR A 449 -11.08 -7.73 23.80
C TYR A 449 -11.39 -9.18 24.19
N ASN A 450 -10.90 -9.59 25.34
CA ASN A 450 -11.22 -10.87 25.95
C ASN A 450 -12.24 -10.63 27.07
N ALA A 451 -13.51 -10.93 26.79
CA ALA A 451 -14.61 -10.66 27.72
C ALA A 451 -14.54 -11.50 29.00
N GLU A 452 -14.04 -12.75 28.92
CA GLU A 452 -13.88 -13.61 30.09
C GLU A 452 -12.87 -13.05 31.11
N LYS A 453 -11.85 -12.36 30.58
CA LYS A 453 -10.78 -11.77 31.38
C LYS A 453 -10.95 -10.26 31.59
N GLY A 454 -11.97 -9.64 30.98
CA GLY A 454 -12.24 -8.21 31.06
C GLY A 454 -11.07 -7.34 30.61
N ARG A 455 -10.31 -7.77 29.58
CA ARG A 455 -9.06 -7.10 29.19
C ARG A 455 -8.80 -7.12 27.69
N LEU A 456 -7.93 -6.20 27.26
CA LEU A 456 -7.39 -6.17 25.89
C LEU A 456 -6.16 -7.08 25.78
N GLU A 457 -6.13 -7.87 24.73
CA GLU A 457 -5.01 -8.72 24.35
C GLU A 457 -4.36 -8.15 23.09
N TYR A 458 -3.07 -7.81 23.17
CA TYR A 458 -2.33 -7.25 22.03
C TYR A 458 -2.20 -8.27 20.91
N CYS A 459 -2.56 -7.86 19.70
CA CYS A 459 -2.54 -8.70 18.49
C CYS A 459 -1.42 -8.33 17.52
N GLY A 460 -0.99 -7.09 17.50
CA GLY A 460 0.05 -6.63 16.60
C GLY A 460 0.10 -5.13 16.42
N SER A 461 1.16 -4.65 15.76
CA SER A 461 1.34 -3.25 15.39
C SER A 461 1.66 -3.13 13.92
N PHE A 462 1.29 -2.00 13.35
CA PHE A 462 1.58 -1.64 11.98
C PHE A 462 1.94 -0.15 11.89
N THR A 463 2.99 0.20 11.13
CA THR A 463 3.29 1.61 10.87
C THR A 463 2.25 2.16 9.92
N VAL A 464 1.53 3.19 10.34
CA VAL A 464 0.49 3.83 9.52
C VAL A 464 1.12 4.39 8.26
N THR A 465 0.56 4.01 7.12
CA THR A 465 1.04 4.44 5.82
C THR A 465 0.77 5.93 5.58
N SER A 466 1.37 6.51 4.56
CA SER A 466 1.14 7.90 4.15
C SER A 466 -0.33 8.23 3.86
N ASN A 467 -1.13 7.21 3.46
CA ASN A 467 -2.58 7.35 3.23
C ASN A 467 -3.43 7.10 4.47
N GLY A 468 -2.81 6.87 5.64
CA GLY A 468 -3.53 6.56 6.86
C GLY A 468 -3.98 5.10 6.99
N GLN A 469 -3.45 4.17 6.19
CA GLN A 469 -3.81 2.76 6.26
C GLN A 469 -2.98 2.00 7.30
N SER A 470 -3.62 1.03 7.96
CA SER A 470 -2.97 0.02 8.79
C SER A 470 -3.46 -1.37 8.40
N MET A 471 -2.62 -2.39 8.58
CA MET A 471 -2.94 -3.78 8.25
C MET A 471 -2.56 -4.73 9.39
N PHE A 472 -3.43 -5.67 9.71
CA PHE A 472 -3.19 -6.65 10.77
C PHE A 472 -3.65 -8.03 10.34
N ALA A 473 -2.86 -9.06 10.67
CA ALA A 473 -3.24 -10.45 10.46
C ALA A 473 -4.13 -10.95 11.61
N LEU A 474 -5.29 -11.49 11.26
CA LEU A 474 -6.26 -12.06 12.19
C LEU A 474 -6.37 -13.58 12.01
N LYS A 475 -6.59 -14.29 13.10
CA LYS A 475 -6.86 -15.73 13.11
C LYS A 475 -8.29 -16.07 13.54
N ARG A 476 -9.00 -15.09 14.08
CA ARG A 476 -10.36 -15.24 14.59
C ARG A 476 -11.09 -13.90 14.61
N GLY A 477 -12.40 -13.94 14.67
CA GLY A 477 -13.23 -12.77 14.91
C GLY A 477 -13.37 -12.37 16.37
N GLY A 478 -14.27 -11.42 16.63
CA GLY A 478 -14.54 -10.84 17.94
C GLY A 478 -14.43 -9.33 17.97
N ASN A 479 -14.36 -8.75 19.18
CA ASN A 479 -14.28 -7.31 19.36
C ASN A 479 -12.82 -6.84 19.40
N TYR A 480 -12.48 -5.89 18.56
CA TYR A 480 -11.14 -5.35 18.41
C TYR A 480 -11.11 -3.84 18.67
N LEU A 481 -9.99 -3.38 19.22
CA LEU A 481 -9.68 -1.96 19.38
C LEU A 481 -8.42 -1.65 18.58
N VAL A 482 -8.53 -0.69 17.67
CA VAL A 482 -7.38 -0.07 16.99
C VAL A 482 -7.06 1.22 17.71
N THR A 483 -5.79 1.43 18.05
CA THR A 483 -5.28 2.68 18.64
C THR A 483 -4.08 3.16 17.83
N VAL A 484 -3.83 4.47 17.83
CA VAL A 484 -2.65 5.05 17.20
C VAL A 484 -1.78 5.73 18.25
N THR A 485 -0.50 5.39 18.27
CA THR A 485 0.49 5.89 19.24
C THR A 485 1.80 6.25 18.52
N GLU A 486 2.65 7.04 19.18
CA GLU A 486 3.96 7.40 18.65
C GLU A 486 4.98 6.24 18.71
N ARG A 487 4.75 5.24 19.54
CA ARG A 487 5.67 4.13 19.75
C ARG A 487 4.93 2.80 19.76
N ARG A 488 5.60 1.78 19.23
CA ARG A 488 5.15 0.39 19.34
C ARG A 488 5.12 -0.01 20.81
N PRO A 489 4.01 -0.59 21.33
CA PRO A 489 3.99 -1.17 22.67
C PRO A 489 4.92 -2.39 22.71
N SER A 490 5.48 -2.68 23.88
CA SER A 490 6.21 -3.93 24.08
C SER A 490 5.28 -5.11 23.77
N GLU A 491 5.77 -6.11 23.06
CA GLU A 491 5.05 -7.37 22.85
C GLU A 491 4.61 -7.90 24.21
N ASN A 492 3.40 -8.39 24.36
CA ASN A 492 2.81 -8.89 25.61
C ASN A 492 2.22 -7.83 26.57
N VAL A 493 1.84 -6.67 26.08
CA VAL A 493 1.11 -5.71 26.94
C VAL A 493 -0.34 -6.17 27.12
N TRP A 494 -0.69 -6.58 28.32
CA TRP A 494 -2.04 -6.92 28.74
C TRP A 494 -2.65 -5.75 29.49
N PHE A 495 -3.87 -5.36 29.17
CA PHE A 495 -4.59 -4.31 29.89
C PHE A 495 -5.73 -4.96 30.66
N ALA A 496 -5.52 -5.16 31.96
CA ALA A 496 -6.58 -5.62 32.83
C ALA A 496 -7.50 -4.45 33.21
N GLU A 497 -8.81 -4.69 33.25
CA GLU A 497 -9.73 -3.79 33.93
C GLU A 497 -9.42 -3.79 35.44
N GLY A 498 -9.17 -2.61 35.98
CA GLY A 498 -9.31 -2.39 37.38
C GLY A 498 -8.13 -2.78 38.27
N ASN A 499 -8.46 -3.02 39.51
CA ASN A 499 -7.55 -3.22 40.61
C ASN A 499 -7.19 -4.70 40.78
N TYR A 500 -5.92 -4.98 41.06
CA TYR A 500 -5.48 -6.29 41.48
C TYR A 500 -5.66 -6.43 43.01
N ILE A 501 -6.23 -7.53 43.44
CA ILE A 501 -6.30 -7.85 44.88
C ILE A 501 -5.14 -8.79 45.21
N VAL A 502 -4.25 -8.35 46.07
CA VAL A 502 -3.07 -9.12 46.52
C VAL A 502 -3.50 -10.44 47.16
N LYS A 503 -2.91 -11.54 46.71
CA LYS A 503 -3.14 -12.90 47.19
C LYS A 503 -1.95 -13.38 48.04
N ALA A 504 -2.15 -14.43 48.84
CA ALA A 504 -1.06 -15.06 49.59
C ALA A 504 0.06 -15.51 48.63
N GLY A 505 1.32 -15.20 48.98
CA GLY A 505 2.51 -15.52 48.19
C GLY A 505 2.82 -14.54 47.05
N ASP A 506 2.04 -13.47 46.87
CA ASP A 506 2.33 -12.42 45.93
C ASP A 506 3.47 -11.51 46.39
N THR A 507 4.20 -10.99 45.41
CA THR A 507 5.13 -9.87 45.56
C THR A 507 4.82 -8.83 44.50
N LEU A 508 5.13 -7.55 44.74
CA LEU A 508 4.92 -6.51 43.75
C LEU A 508 5.62 -6.82 42.41
N SER A 509 6.81 -7.41 42.46
CA SER A 509 7.54 -7.81 41.22
C SER A 509 6.80 -8.91 40.46
N LYS A 510 6.27 -9.93 41.14
CA LYS A 510 5.47 -10.99 40.49
C LYS A 510 4.15 -10.47 39.98
N ILE A 511 3.51 -9.55 40.69
CA ILE A 511 2.26 -8.91 40.26
C ILE A 511 2.55 -8.04 39.00
N ALA A 512 3.59 -7.22 39.00
CA ALA A 512 4.01 -6.43 37.88
C ALA A 512 4.30 -7.32 36.64
N GLN A 513 5.09 -8.38 36.82
CA GLN A 513 5.43 -9.35 35.78
C GLN A 513 4.19 -10.03 35.18
N ARG A 514 3.28 -10.53 36.04
CA ARG A 514 2.02 -11.19 35.60
C ARG A 514 1.08 -10.23 34.86
N ASN A 515 1.17 -8.94 35.14
CA ASN A 515 0.38 -7.90 34.51
C ASN A 515 1.18 -7.12 33.44
N HIS A 516 2.31 -7.67 33.01
CA HIS A 516 3.14 -7.18 31.92
C HIS A 516 3.53 -5.70 32.04
N MET A 517 3.83 -5.26 33.26
CA MET A 517 4.32 -3.92 33.56
C MET A 517 5.62 -3.98 34.35
N THR A 518 6.39 -2.92 34.38
CA THR A 518 7.57 -2.82 35.23
C THR A 518 7.16 -2.59 36.69
N LEU A 519 8.00 -3.02 37.64
CA LEU A 519 7.78 -2.73 39.05
C LEU A 519 7.70 -1.22 39.30
N THR A 520 8.51 -0.43 38.58
CA THR A 520 8.49 1.04 38.64
C THR A 520 7.15 1.62 38.21
N GLU A 521 6.57 1.05 37.17
CA GLU A 521 5.26 1.48 36.68
C GLU A 521 4.13 1.09 37.66
N LEU A 522 4.16 -0.12 38.20
CA LEU A 522 3.20 -0.54 39.21
C LEU A 522 3.26 0.37 40.45
N LEU A 523 4.45 0.73 40.89
CA LEU A 523 4.64 1.64 42.03
C LEU A 523 4.18 3.06 41.73
N ARG A 524 4.45 3.57 40.52
CA ARG A 524 3.97 4.89 40.07
C ARG A 524 2.44 4.99 40.12
N ARG A 525 1.75 3.91 39.74
CA ARG A 525 0.28 3.82 39.76
C ARG A 525 -0.29 3.59 41.16
N ASN A 526 0.56 3.22 42.10
CA ASN A 526 0.21 2.92 43.49
C ASN A 526 1.08 3.73 44.46
N ALA A 527 1.05 5.06 44.32
CA ALA A 527 1.87 5.98 45.12
C ALA A 527 1.64 5.84 46.65
N GLN A 528 0.53 5.21 47.09
CA GLN A 528 0.25 4.88 48.48
C GLN A 528 1.18 3.78 49.02
N ILE A 529 1.90 3.06 48.15
CA ILE A 529 2.87 2.04 48.59
C ILE A 529 4.21 2.73 48.91
N THR A 530 4.40 3.07 50.16
CA THR A 530 5.64 3.72 50.64
C THR A 530 6.76 2.71 50.87
N ASN A 531 6.44 1.45 51.15
CA ASN A 531 7.41 0.35 51.32
C ASN A 531 7.14 -0.76 50.26
N ARG A 532 8.01 -0.83 49.24
CA ARG A 532 7.89 -1.81 48.14
C ARG A 532 8.04 -3.28 48.56
N ASN A 533 8.51 -3.54 49.77
CA ASN A 533 8.69 -4.90 50.31
C ASN A 533 7.52 -5.33 51.21
N LEU A 534 6.52 -4.45 51.40
CA LEU A 534 5.39 -4.73 52.30
C LEU A 534 4.06 -4.52 51.57
N ILE A 535 3.41 -5.62 51.21
CA ILE A 535 2.01 -5.65 50.71
C ILE A 535 1.22 -6.64 51.55
N LYS A 536 -0.08 -6.38 51.70
CA LYS A 536 -0.97 -7.25 52.53
C LYS A 536 -1.92 -8.02 51.61
N VAL A 537 -2.20 -9.29 51.96
CA VAL A 537 -3.27 -10.06 51.32
C VAL A 537 -4.58 -9.30 51.43
N GLY A 538 -5.31 -9.17 50.34
CA GLY A 538 -6.51 -8.35 50.23
C GLY A 538 -6.26 -6.90 49.90
N GLN A 539 -5.01 -6.42 49.88
CA GLN A 539 -4.68 -5.05 49.43
C GLN A 539 -5.03 -4.88 47.97
N ARG A 540 -5.68 -3.75 47.65
CA ARG A 540 -6.05 -3.41 46.30
C ARG A 540 -4.95 -2.57 45.66
N LEU A 541 -4.47 -3.03 44.51
CA LEU A 541 -3.46 -2.34 43.67
C LEU A 541 -4.10 -1.85 42.39
N ASN A 542 -3.82 -0.63 42.02
CA ASN A 542 -4.22 -0.06 40.74
C ASN A 542 -3.26 -0.55 39.63
N LEU A 543 -3.80 -1.18 38.60
CA LEU A 543 -3.06 -1.66 37.43
C LEU A 543 -3.21 -0.75 36.20
N ASN A 544 -4.08 0.27 36.28
CA ASN A 544 -4.34 1.21 35.18
C ASN A 544 -3.51 2.48 35.29
#